data_daba934deaa47c56526af58e57c18977
#
_entry.id   daba934deaa47c56526af58e57c18977
#
_cell.length_a   1.000
_cell.length_b   1.000
_cell.length_c   1.000
_cell.angle_alpha   90.00
_cell.angle_beta   90.00
_cell.angle_gamma   90.00
#
_symmetry.space_group_name_H-M   'P 1'
#
loop_
_entity.id
_entity.type
_entity.pdbx_description
1 polymer ?
#
loop_
_entity_poly.entity_id
_entity_poly.type
_entity_poly.pdbx_seq_one_letter_code
_entity_poly.pdbx_strand_id
1 'polypeptide(L)'
;MKDLFAGFDIGSSSVHCAVLEEDGGLFALLPILPPMGKPMNTLREQWKILLETCRGGHVASTGFTGIGSRFIKGAFPEAAVEKESVTIPRGSACACPAARFLFHVGARNSFFFRLSSIRGETVVTEWATNTKCGGGSGTLLEKQVRRLYGKETGDPGEERLLLAGLFAEAAEEAAGAPEASAYNARCGIIIQ
;
A
#
# COMPACT_ATOMS: atom_id res chain seq x y z
N MET A 1 -5.05 28.02 9.23
CA MET A 1 -4.01 27.10 8.72
C MET A 1 -4.73 25.78 8.59
N LYS A 2 -4.56 25.07 7.47
CA LYS A 2 -5.28 23.80 7.20
C LYS A 2 -4.61 22.68 7.98
N ASP A 3 -5.39 21.88 8.69
CA ASP A 3 -4.88 20.69 9.38
C ASP A 3 -4.71 19.53 8.38
N LEU A 4 -3.55 18.90 8.42
CA LEU A 4 -3.16 17.79 7.56
C LEU A 4 -2.79 16.58 8.43
N PHE A 5 -3.02 15.39 7.89
CA PHE A 5 -2.80 14.12 8.56
C PHE A 5 -1.90 13.25 7.68
N ALA A 6 -0.74 12.84 8.20
CA ALA A 6 0.22 12.07 7.42
C ALA A 6 0.23 10.60 7.87
N GLY A 7 0.15 9.68 6.91
CA GLY A 7 0.28 8.25 7.13
C GLY A 7 1.54 7.70 6.47
N PHE A 8 2.36 6.98 7.23
CA PHE A 8 3.58 6.34 6.73
C PHE A 8 3.42 4.82 6.74
N ASP A 9 3.69 4.18 5.60
CA ASP A 9 3.90 2.75 5.53
C ASP A 9 5.39 2.46 5.38
N ILE A 10 5.98 1.83 6.37
CA ILE A 10 7.40 1.50 6.43
C ILE A 10 7.57 0.03 6.08
N GLY A 11 7.54 -0.26 4.79
CA GLY A 11 7.70 -1.60 4.26
C GLY A 11 9.15 -2.10 4.29
N SER A 12 9.35 -3.35 3.85
CA SER A 12 10.69 -3.95 3.72
C SER A 12 11.44 -3.50 2.47
N SER A 13 10.73 -3.12 1.41
CA SER A 13 11.29 -2.70 0.11
C SER A 13 11.03 -1.24 -0.23
N SER A 14 10.08 -0.61 0.44
CA SER A 14 9.68 0.77 0.18
C SER A 14 9.11 1.44 1.42
N VAL A 15 9.24 2.76 1.48
CA VAL A 15 8.58 3.64 2.44
C VAL A 15 7.64 4.54 1.67
N HIS A 16 6.37 4.54 2.05
CA HIS A 16 5.30 5.34 1.44
C HIS A 16 4.80 6.37 2.45
N CYS A 17 4.34 7.50 1.94
CA CYS A 17 3.63 8.48 2.74
C CYS A 17 2.47 9.08 1.96
N ALA A 18 1.30 9.08 2.57
CA ALA A 18 0.12 9.79 2.10
C ALA A 18 -0.25 10.89 3.09
N VAL A 19 -0.69 12.02 2.56
CA VAL A 19 -1.19 13.15 3.36
C VAL A 19 -2.65 13.37 3.03
N LEU A 20 -3.47 13.42 4.06
CA LEU A 20 -4.91 13.66 3.96
C LEU A 20 -5.27 15.03 4.55
N GLU A 21 -6.36 15.58 4.08
CA GLU A 21 -7.05 16.69 4.68
C GLU A 21 -8.00 16.24 5.80
N GLU A 22 -8.55 17.18 6.58
CA GLU A 22 -9.46 16.89 7.69
C GLU A 22 -10.74 16.18 7.25
N ASP A 23 -11.22 16.45 6.04
CA ASP A 23 -12.40 15.77 5.45
C ASP A 23 -12.09 14.36 4.90
N GLY A 24 -10.83 13.90 4.99
CA GLY A 24 -10.36 12.64 4.46
C GLY A 24 -9.95 12.69 2.99
N GLY A 25 -10.02 13.84 2.34
CA GLY A 25 -9.54 14.06 0.98
C GLY A 25 -8.03 13.87 0.87
N LEU A 26 -7.55 13.33 -0.26
CA LEU A 26 -6.13 13.17 -0.51
C LEU A 26 -5.50 14.53 -0.83
N PHE A 27 -4.60 15.00 0.04
CA PHE A 27 -3.81 16.20 -0.20
C PHE A 27 -2.58 15.92 -1.06
N ALA A 28 -1.80 14.88 -0.72
CA ALA A 28 -0.59 14.51 -1.46
C ALA A 28 -0.21 13.05 -1.26
N LEU A 29 0.42 12.47 -2.31
CA LEU A 29 1.23 11.25 -2.19
C LEU A 29 2.69 11.65 -2.36
N LEU A 30 3.53 11.31 -1.39
CA LEU A 30 4.95 11.62 -1.47
C LEU A 30 5.70 10.59 -2.33
N PRO A 31 6.88 10.94 -2.87
CA PRO A 31 7.72 10.00 -3.60
C PRO A 31 8.02 8.74 -2.78
N ILE A 32 7.96 7.59 -3.41
CA ILE A 32 8.29 6.30 -2.77
C ILE A 32 9.80 6.20 -2.63
N LEU A 33 10.29 5.93 -1.42
CA LEU A 33 11.72 5.80 -1.16
C LEU A 33 12.09 4.36 -0.75
N PRO A 34 13.19 3.80 -1.30
CA PRO A 34 13.69 2.51 -0.86
C PRO A 34 14.38 2.62 0.51
N PRO A 35 14.15 1.70 1.45
CA PRO A 35 14.74 1.76 2.79
C PRO A 35 16.24 1.45 2.82
N MET A 36 16.82 0.83 1.79
CA MET A 36 18.24 0.52 1.65
C MET A 36 18.87 -0.11 2.92
N GLY A 37 18.13 -0.96 3.62
CA GLY A 37 18.51 -1.55 4.91
C GLY A 37 18.54 -0.58 6.11
N LYS A 38 18.18 0.69 5.92
CA LYS A 38 18.20 1.76 6.93
C LYS A 38 16.85 2.49 6.99
N PRO A 39 15.76 1.84 7.39
CA PRO A 39 14.42 2.41 7.31
C PRO A 39 14.26 3.73 8.06
N MET A 40 14.97 3.92 9.17
CA MET A 40 14.92 5.18 9.93
C MET A 40 15.56 6.36 9.19
N ASN A 41 16.60 6.12 8.39
CA ASN A 41 17.18 7.19 7.57
C ASN A 41 16.22 7.56 6.43
N THR A 42 15.63 6.58 5.78
CA THR A 42 14.62 6.79 4.72
C THR A 42 13.40 7.53 5.28
N LEU A 43 12.93 7.15 6.47
CA LEU A 43 11.84 7.87 7.14
C LEU A 43 12.21 9.34 7.40
N ARG A 44 13.47 9.63 7.80
CA ARG A 44 13.93 11.00 7.99
C ARG A 44 13.90 11.81 6.69
N GLU A 45 14.28 11.22 5.57
CA GLU A 45 14.19 11.88 4.27
C GLU A 45 12.73 12.10 3.84
N GLN A 46 11.87 11.07 4.03
CA GLN A 46 10.44 11.21 3.80
C GLN A 46 9.83 12.34 4.64
N TRP A 47 10.27 12.47 5.88
CA TRP A 47 9.82 13.53 6.78
C TRP A 47 10.19 14.94 6.29
N LYS A 48 11.39 15.11 5.74
CA LYS A 48 11.79 16.39 5.13
C LYS A 48 10.90 16.73 3.95
N ILE A 49 10.64 15.75 3.06
CA ILE A 49 9.74 15.92 1.90
C ILE A 49 8.33 16.28 2.39
N LEU A 50 7.85 15.61 3.44
CA LEU A 50 6.56 15.93 4.05
C LEU A 50 6.48 17.40 4.48
N LEU A 51 7.45 17.89 5.24
CA LEU A 51 7.47 19.26 5.73
C LEU A 51 7.54 20.27 4.58
N GLU A 52 8.26 19.96 3.51
CA GLU A 52 8.32 20.81 2.32
C GLU A 52 6.99 20.81 1.56
N THR A 53 6.37 19.65 1.37
CA THR A 53 5.09 19.51 0.68
C THR A 53 3.96 20.19 1.44
N CYS A 54 3.99 20.12 2.77
CA CYS A 54 2.97 20.68 3.64
C CYS A 54 3.25 22.16 4.05
N ARG A 55 4.14 22.88 3.36
CA ARG A 55 4.40 24.29 3.64
C ARG A 55 3.12 25.11 3.58
N GLY A 56 2.83 25.83 4.67
CA GLY A 56 1.59 26.62 4.84
C GLY A 56 0.41 25.88 5.47
N GLY A 57 0.53 24.55 5.65
CA GLY A 57 -0.38 23.71 6.45
C GLY A 57 0.21 23.37 7.81
N HIS A 58 -0.59 22.73 8.65
CA HIS A 58 -0.19 22.18 9.93
C HIS A 58 -0.36 20.66 9.92
N VAL A 59 0.71 19.90 10.12
CA VAL A 59 0.63 18.44 10.26
C VAL A 59 0.14 18.14 11.68
N ALA A 60 -1.16 17.98 11.81
CA ALA A 60 -1.84 17.83 13.10
C ALA A 60 -1.59 16.46 13.74
N SER A 61 -1.43 15.40 12.91
CA SER A 61 -1.18 14.04 13.41
C SER A 61 -0.43 13.21 12.38
N THR A 62 0.28 12.19 12.89
CA THR A 62 0.98 11.20 12.07
C THR A 62 0.69 9.79 12.55
N GLY A 63 0.46 8.88 11.59
CA GLY A 63 0.28 7.46 11.83
C GLY A 63 1.32 6.62 11.09
N PHE A 64 1.63 5.45 11.61
CA PHE A 64 2.64 4.55 11.06
C PHE A 64 2.11 3.14 10.94
N THR A 65 2.47 2.47 9.85
CA THR A 65 2.19 1.05 9.62
C THR A 65 3.38 0.38 8.93
N GLY A 66 3.23 -0.87 8.56
CA GLY A 66 4.28 -1.67 7.95
C GLY A 66 5.24 -2.31 8.94
N ILE A 67 6.08 -3.21 8.45
CA ILE A 67 7.00 -3.99 9.28
C ILE A 67 8.04 -3.12 10.02
N GLY A 68 8.42 -1.98 9.44
CA GLY A 68 9.35 -1.01 10.01
C GLY A 68 8.75 -0.17 11.15
N SER A 69 7.43 -0.12 11.28
CA SER A 69 6.74 0.68 12.32
C SER A 69 7.12 0.24 13.75
N ARG A 70 7.57 -1.01 13.92
CA ARG A 70 8.11 -1.50 15.20
C ARG A 70 9.28 -0.66 15.74
N PHE A 71 10.10 -0.09 14.84
CA PHE A 71 11.22 0.77 15.24
C PHE A 71 10.71 2.14 15.74
N ILE A 72 9.61 2.63 15.16
CA ILE A 72 8.95 3.86 15.61
C ILE A 72 8.41 3.67 17.02
N LYS A 73 7.66 2.58 17.26
CA LYS A 73 7.08 2.30 18.58
C LYS A 73 8.16 2.13 19.65
N GLY A 74 9.31 1.52 19.30
CA GLY A 74 10.46 1.38 20.19
C GLY A 74 11.14 2.72 20.55
N ALA A 75 11.22 3.64 19.59
CA ALA A 75 11.85 4.95 19.81
C ALA A 75 10.88 6.00 20.37
N PHE A 76 9.59 5.91 20.02
CA PHE A 76 8.52 6.85 20.37
C PHE A 76 7.29 6.05 20.83
N PRO A 77 7.19 5.68 22.11
CA PRO A 77 6.10 4.84 22.64
C PRO A 77 4.70 5.43 22.39
N GLU A 78 4.57 6.76 22.34
CA GLU A 78 3.31 7.47 22.10
C GLU A 78 2.91 7.55 20.63
N ALA A 79 3.78 7.12 19.69
CA ALA A 79 3.47 7.19 18.28
C ALA A 79 2.23 6.32 17.94
N ALA A 80 1.34 6.84 17.10
CA ALA A 80 0.21 6.11 16.56
C ALA A 80 0.72 5.06 15.55
N VAL A 81 0.74 3.81 15.97
CA VAL A 81 1.18 2.68 15.15
C VAL A 81 0.05 1.67 15.04
N GLU A 82 -0.31 1.31 13.81
CA GLU A 82 -1.38 0.35 13.53
C GLU A 82 -0.89 -0.76 12.59
N LYS A 83 -1.53 -1.91 12.63
CA LYS A 83 -1.19 -3.08 11.81
C LYS A 83 -1.66 -2.90 10.37
N GLU A 84 -0.89 -3.45 9.41
CA GLU A 84 -1.25 -3.50 7.99
C GLU A 84 -2.65 -4.12 7.77
N SER A 85 -2.99 -5.17 8.53
CA SER A 85 -4.32 -5.81 8.44
C SER A 85 -5.50 -4.90 8.83
N VAL A 86 -5.24 -3.75 9.45
CA VAL A 86 -6.24 -2.73 9.78
C VAL A 86 -6.15 -1.55 8.80
N THR A 87 -4.94 -1.07 8.53
CA THR A 87 -4.73 0.13 7.71
C THR A 87 -5.04 -0.10 6.24
N ILE A 88 -4.66 -1.27 5.68
CA ILE A 88 -4.91 -1.61 4.27
C ILE A 88 -6.41 -1.58 3.92
N PRO A 89 -7.30 -2.32 4.60
CA PRO A 89 -8.72 -2.29 4.26
C PRO A 89 -9.37 -0.93 4.51
N ARG A 90 -8.93 -0.16 5.51
CA ARG A 90 -9.41 1.21 5.75
C ARG A 90 -9.01 2.17 4.64
N GLY A 91 -7.73 2.17 4.24
CA GLY A 91 -7.26 2.98 3.13
C GLY A 91 -7.95 2.63 1.82
N SER A 92 -8.16 1.34 1.56
CA SER A 92 -8.90 0.88 0.39
C SER A 92 -10.35 1.31 0.38
N ALA A 93 -11.01 1.33 1.53
CA ALA A 93 -12.38 1.82 1.64
C ALA A 93 -12.49 3.32 1.31
N CYS A 94 -11.48 4.11 1.65
CA CYS A 94 -11.41 5.52 1.27
C CYS A 94 -11.17 5.69 -0.24
N ALA A 95 -10.22 4.93 -0.80
CA ALA A 95 -9.84 5.05 -2.22
C ALA A 95 -10.87 4.42 -3.17
N CYS A 96 -11.52 3.33 -2.77
CA CYS A 96 -12.48 2.58 -3.57
C CYS A 96 -13.62 2.03 -2.70
N PRO A 97 -14.62 2.86 -2.31
CA PRO A 97 -15.70 2.45 -1.40
C PRO A 97 -16.56 1.29 -1.91
N ALA A 98 -16.58 1.09 -3.24
CA ALA A 98 -17.33 0.01 -3.88
C ALA A 98 -16.60 -1.35 -3.86
N ALA A 99 -15.33 -1.40 -3.50
CA ALA A 99 -14.56 -2.64 -3.48
C ALA A 99 -15.19 -3.68 -2.53
N ARG A 100 -15.27 -4.92 -3.00
CA ARG A 100 -15.75 -6.08 -2.22
C ARG A 100 -14.61 -7.05 -1.89
N PHE A 101 -13.58 -7.03 -2.68
CA PHE A 101 -12.39 -7.83 -2.50
C PHE A 101 -11.16 -6.94 -2.62
N LEU A 102 -10.15 -7.22 -1.82
CA LEU A 102 -8.90 -6.51 -1.83
C LEU A 102 -7.76 -7.52 -1.77
N PHE A 103 -6.86 -7.44 -2.74
CA PHE A 103 -5.59 -8.13 -2.73
C PHE A 103 -4.47 -7.10 -2.55
N HIS A 104 -3.74 -7.24 -1.47
CA HIS A 104 -2.52 -6.48 -1.22
C HIS A 104 -1.32 -7.40 -1.44
N VAL A 105 -0.40 -6.99 -2.31
CA VAL A 105 0.81 -7.75 -2.63
C VAL A 105 2.02 -6.92 -2.23
N GLY A 106 2.43 -7.04 -0.98
CA GLY A 106 3.64 -6.42 -0.47
C GLY A 106 4.88 -7.30 -0.76
N ALA A 107 6.07 -6.74 -0.57
CA ALA A 107 7.32 -7.46 -0.83
C ALA A 107 7.48 -8.75 -0.01
N ARG A 108 6.96 -8.79 1.20
CA ARG A 108 7.00 -9.95 2.11
C ARG A 108 5.65 -10.52 2.42
N ASN A 109 4.65 -9.67 2.65
CA ASN A 109 3.32 -10.05 3.09
C ASN A 109 2.34 -9.78 1.97
N SER A 110 1.47 -10.74 1.70
CA SER A 110 0.32 -10.54 0.84
C SER A 110 -0.94 -10.78 1.68
N PHE A 111 -1.95 -9.97 1.46
CA PHE A 111 -3.22 -10.08 2.16
C PHE A 111 -4.35 -10.18 1.16
N PHE A 112 -5.33 -10.97 1.52
CA PHE A 112 -6.64 -10.99 0.91
C PHE A 112 -7.65 -10.51 1.94
N PHE A 113 -8.56 -9.63 1.53
CA PHE A 113 -9.69 -9.21 2.36
C PHE A 113 -10.98 -9.31 1.56
N ARG A 114 -12.04 -9.82 2.21
CA ARG A 114 -13.40 -9.65 1.76
C ARG A 114 -14.04 -8.51 2.53
N LEU A 115 -14.57 -7.54 1.79
CA LEU A 115 -15.15 -6.32 2.35
C LEU A 115 -16.66 -6.35 2.16
N SER A 116 -17.40 -5.86 3.16
CA SER A 116 -18.84 -5.65 3.11
C SER A 116 -19.18 -4.28 3.68
N SER A 117 -20.26 -3.69 3.21
CA SER A 117 -20.80 -2.47 3.80
C SER A 117 -21.90 -2.83 4.78
N ILE A 118 -21.71 -2.46 6.04
CA ILE A 118 -22.70 -2.63 7.11
C ILE A 118 -23.00 -1.25 7.69
N ARG A 119 -24.25 -0.79 7.56
CA ARG A 119 -24.69 0.55 8.04
C ARG A 119 -23.85 1.70 7.47
N GLY A 120 -23.36 1.58 6.24
CA GLY A 120 -22.53 2.59 5.59
C GLY A 120 -21.03 2.50 5.91
N GLU A 121 -20.62 1.62 6.83
CA GLU A 121 -19.22 1.39 7.17
C GLU A 121 -18.67 0.17 6.43
N THR A 122 -17.43 0.26 5.97
CA THR A 122 -16.71 -0.88 5.37
C THR A 122 -16.17 -1.78 6.48
N VAL A 123 -16.59 -3.03 6.45
CA VAL A 123 -16.21 -4.06 7.42
C VAL A 123 -15.49 -5.20 6.71
N VAL A 124 -14.42 -5.68 7.32
CA VAL A 124 -13.71 -6.90 6.88
C VAL A 124 -14.49 -8.11 7.40
N THR A 125 -15.04 -8.93 6.50
CA THR A 125 -15.79 -10.13 6.84
C THR A 125 -14.93 -11.40 6.76
N GLU A 126 -13.86 -11.35 5.98
CA GLU A 126 -12.92 -12.46 5.84
C GLU A 126 -11.55 -11.88 5.48
N TRP A 127 -10.49 -12.48 5.96
CA TRP A 127 -9.14 -12.14 5.55
C TRP A 127 -8.22 -13.36 5.57
N ALA A 128 -7.20 -13.33 4.73
CA ALA A 128 -6.14 -14.32 4.69
C ALA A 128 -4.81 -13.63 4.41
N THR A 129 -3.72 -14.27 4.77
CA THR A 129 -2.37 -13.82 4.45
C THR A 129 -1.52 -15.01 4.01
N ASN A 130 -0.46 -14.73 3.24
CA ASN A 130 0.49 -15.77 2.90
C ASN A 130 1.18 -16.34 4.14
N THR A 131 1.52 -17.62 4.09
CA THR A 131 2.33 -18.25 5.12
C THR A 131 3.76 -17.68 5.10
N LYS A 132 4.50 -17.80 6.21
CA LYS A 132 5.81 -17.19 6.49
C LYS A 132 6.93 -17.42 5.47
N CYS A 133 6.70 -18.18 4.43
CA CYS A 133 7.61 -18.47 3.34
C CYS A 133 7.25 -17.54 2.18
N GLY A 134 8.19 -16.83 1.58
CA GLY A 134 8.00 -15.83 0.51
C GLY A 134 7.15 -16.25 -0.72
N GLY A 135 6.43 -17.37 -0.64
CA GLY A 135 5.44 -17.80 -1.62
C GLY A 135 4.23 -16.85 -1.63
N GLY A 136 3.88 -16.32 -2.80
CA GLY A 136 2.77 -15.37 -2.96
C GLY A 136 3.09 -13.94 -2.55
N SER A 137 4.35 -13.58 -2.35
CA SER A 137 4.79 -12.21 -2.09
C SER A 137 5.24 -11.50 -3.36
N GLY A 138 5.27 -10.16 -3.34
CA GLY A 138 5.77 -9.33 -4.44
C GLY A 138 7.20 -9.71 -4.87
N THR A 139 8.08 -10.03 -3.92
CA THR A 139 9.44 -10.50 -4.21
C THR A 139 9.45 -11.81 -5.03
N LEU A 140 8.47 -12.70 -4.83
CA LEU A 140 8.35 -13.90 -5.67
C LEU A 140 7.92 -13.52 -7.09
N LEU A 141 6.93 -12.62 -7.22
CA LEU A 141 6.46 -12.16 -8.53
C LEU A 141 7.60 -11.47 -9.31
N GLU A 142 8.36 -10.58 -8.68
CA GLU A 142 9.54 -9.96 -9.29
C GLU A 142 10.54 -11.01 -9.80
N LYS A 143 10.84 -12.03 -9.01
CA LYS A 143 11.73 -13.12 -9.42
C LYS A 143 11.17 -13.92 -10.61
N GLN A 144 9.87 -14.15 -10.68
CA GLN A 144 9.25 -14.84 -11.80
C GLN A 144 9.29 -13.98 -13.07
N VAL A 145 9.02 -12.69 -12.97
CA VAL A 145 9.12 -11.77 -14.11
C VAL A 145 10.54 -11.75 -14.67
N ARG A 146 11.56 -11.63 -13.81
CA ARG A 146 12.97 -11.69 -14.23
C ARG A 146 13.30 -13.00 -14.97
N ARG A 147 12.76 -14.14 -14.50
CA ARG A 147 12.98 -15.44 -15.15
C ARG A 147 12.28 -15.54 -16.50
N LEU A 148 11.07 -15.02 -16.63
CA LEU A 148 10.26 -15.14 -17.85
C LEU A 148 10.75 -14.19 -18.95
N TYR A 149 11.13 -12.98 -18.59
CA TYR A 149 11.47 -11.94 -19.57
C TYR A 149 12.97 -11.74 -19.76
N GLY A 150 13.83 -12.45 -19.00
CA GLY A 150 15.28 -12.50 -19.23
C GLY A 150 16.01 -11.17 -19.08
N LYS A 151 15.35 -10.15 -18.57
CA LYS A 151 15.94 -8.83 -18.34
C LYS A 151 16.23 -8.66 -16.86
N GLU A 152 17.51 -8.51 -16.51
CA GLU A 152 17.88 -7.71 -15.37
C GLU A 152 17.63 -6.24 -15.76
N THR A 153 16.40 -5.78 -15.60
CA THR A 153 16.17 -4.34 -15.60
C THR A 153 16.79 -3.85 -14.32
N GLY A 154 17.87 -3.10 -14.41
CA GLY A 154 18.57 -2.55 -13.24
C GLY A 154 17.75 -1.49 -12.50
N ASP A 155 16.53 -1.21 -12.98
CA ASP A 155 15.60 -0.23 -12.42
C ASP A 155 14.37 -0.94 -11.81
N PRO A 156 14.21 -0.88 -10.46
CA PRO A 156 13.02 -1.39 -9.78
C PRO A 156 11.70 -0.75 -10.26
N GLY A 157 11.76 0.46 -10.85
CA GLY A 157 10.59 1.15 -11.41
C GLY A 157 10.09 0.48 -12.69
N GLU A 158 10.99 0.06 -13.58
CA GLU A 158 10.60 -0.67 -14.81
C GLU A 158 9.99 -2.03 -14.50
N GLU A 159 10.50 -2.77 -13.51
CA GLU A 159 9.93 -4.05 -13.10
C GLU A 159 8.51 -3.90 -12.54
N ARG A 160 8.25 -2.84 -11.79
CA ARG A 160 6.91 -2.52 -11.26
C ARG A 160 5.93 -2.15 -12.36
N LEU A 161 6.37 -1.36 -13.34
CA LEU A 161 5.55 -1.00 -14.51
C LEU A 161 5.22 -2.23 -15.36
N LEU A 162 6.17 -3.14 -15.53
CA LEU A 162 5.94 -4.40 -16.25
C LEU A 162 4.93 -5.28 -15.52
N LEU A 163 5.05 -5.42 -14.21
CA LEU A 163 4.09 -6.15 -13.37
C LEU A 163 2.71 -5.51 -13.42
N ALA A 164 2.63 -4.20 -13.31
CA ALA A 164 1.36 -3.47 -13.38
C ALA A 164 0.69 -3.67 -14.76
N GLY A 165 1.46 -3.66 -15.85
CA GLY A 165 0.98 -3.95 -17.19
C GLY A 165 0.42 -5.37 -17.32
N LEU A 166 1.14 -6.38 -16.85
CA LEU A 166 0.68 -7.77 -16.85
C LEU A 166 -0.60 -8.00 -16.05
N PHE A 167 -0.74 -7.33 -14.90
CA PHE A 167 -1.98 -7.41 -14.13
C PHE A 167 -3.13 -6.65 -14.79
N ALA A 168 -2.85 -5.54 -15.49
CA ALA A 168 -3.86 -4.82 -16.27
C ALA A 168 -4.36 -5.68 -17.44
N GLU A 169 -3.46 -6.29 -18.21
CA GLU A 169 -3.80 -7.23 -19.30
C GLU A 169 -4.62 -8.42 -18.80
N ALA A 170 -4.19 -9.06 -17.71
CA ALA A 170 -4.93 -10.17 -17.11
C ALA A 170 -6.32 -9.73 -16.60
N ALA A 171 -6.45 -8.51 -16.10
CA ALA A 171 -7.72 -7.96 -15.66
C ALA A 171 -8.65 -7.65 -16.85
N GLU A 172 -8.10 -7.17 -17.98
CA GLU A 172 -8.85 -6.92 -19.22
C GLU A 172 -9.31 -8.24 -19.87
N GLU A 173 -8.43 -9.26 -19.92
CA GLU A 173 -8.82 -10.62 -20.40
C GLU A 173 -9.93 -11.23 -19.53
N ALA A 174 -9.81 -11.10 -18.20
CA ALA A 174 -10.83 -11.54 -17.28
C ALA A 174 -12.14 -10.75 -17.43
N ALA A 175 -12.09 -9.45 -17.78
CA ALA A 175 -13.27 -8.62 -18.02
C ALA A 175 -14.03 -9.01 -19.30
N GLY A 176 -13.33 -9.55 -20.28
CA GLY A 176 -13.94 -10.10 -21.51
C GLY A 176 -14.67 -11.43 -21.33
N ALA A 177 -14.45 -12.13 -20.22
CA ALA A 177 -15.17 -13.36 -19.91
C ALA A 177 -16.57 -13.06 -19.34
N PRO A 178 -17.65 -13.67 -19.86
CA PRO A 178 -19.04 -13.38 -19.45
C PRO A 178 -19.30 -13.51 -17.94
N GLU A 179 -18.56 -14.38 -17.26
CA GLU A 179 -18.67 -14.62 -15.83
C GLU A 179 -17.79 -13.65 -14.99
N ALA A 180 -16.78 -13.03 -15.60
CA ALA A 180 -15.83 -12.16 -14.93
C ALA A 180 -16.32 -10.70 -14.82
N SER A 181 -17.27 -10.26 -15.67
CA SER A 181 -17.73 -8.87 -15.71
C SER A 181 -18.36 -8.40 -14.38
N ALA A 182 -19.05 -9.30 -13.67
CA ALA A 182 -19.58 -9.03 -12.33
C ALA A 182 -18.50 -9.04 -11.23
N TYR A 183 -17.36 -9.69 -11.49
CA TYR A 183 -16.23 -9.78 -10.55
C TYR A 183 -15.33 -8.55 -10.61
N ASN A 184 -15.04 -8.07 -11.83
CA ASN A 184 -14.09 -6.98 -12.07
C ASN A 184 -14.56 -5.61 -11.59
N ALA A 185 -15.86 -5.35 -11.64
CA ALA A 185 -16.43 -4.10 -11.12
C ALA A 185 -16.33 -3.98 -9.58
N ARG A 186 -15.86 -5.02 -8.89
CA ARG A 186 -15.86 -5.13 -7.41
C ARG A 186 -14.49 -5.51 -6.84
N CYS A 187 -13.47 -5.63 -7.67
CA CYS A 187 -12.12 -6.03 -7.26
C CYS A 187 -11.16 -4.85 -7.35
N GLY A 188 -10.50 -4.53 -6.27
CA GLY A 188 -9.38 -3.57 -6.25
C GLY A 188 -8.08 -4.35 -6.04
N ILE A 189 -7.09 -4.16 -6.93
CA ILE A 189 -5.74 -4.69 -6.76
C ILE A 189 -4.84 -3.51 -6.44
N ILE A 190 -4.19 -3.56 -5.28
CA ILE A 190 -3.18 -2.57 -4.88
C ILE A 190 -1.82 -3.27 -4.84
N ILE A 191 -0.90 -2.82 -5.69
CA ILE A 191 0.50 -3.28 -5.74
C ILE A 191 1.35 -2.19 -5.09
N GLN A 192 2.10 -2.57 -4.06
CA GLN A 192 3.05 -1.71 -3.36
C GLN A 192 4.50 -2.05 -3.76
#